data_92b1cef1f38eda6bca878945d52bfd48
#
_entry.id   92b1cef1f38eda6bca878945d52bfd48
#
_cell.length_a   1.000
_cell.length_b   1.000
_cell.length_c   1.000
_cell.angle_alpha   90.00
_cell.angle_beta   90.00
_cell.angle_gamma   90.00
#
_symmetry.space_group_name_H-M   'P 1'
#
loop_
_entity.id
_entity.type
_entity.pdbx_description
1 polymer ?
#
loop_
_entity_poly.entity_id
_entity_poly.type
_entity_poly.pdbx_seq_one_letter_code
_entity_poly.pdbx_strand_id
1 'polypeptide(L)'
;PRENAALFSAMKKNHLVISEYPWQTTPLPGHFPWRNRLIAAAASVVVVTEAREKSGTMYTVDEALSLSVPVWCLPTDFSRKDHCGCNRLIHQGAGILCDLQQVREL
;
A
#
# COMPACT_ATOMS: atom_id res chain seq x y z
N PRO A 1 17.52 4.19 6.02
CA PRO A 1 18.22 4.83 7.14
C PRO A 1 19.24 3.87 7.75
N ARG A 2 20.33 4.41 8.34
CA ARG A 2 21.40 3.57 8.93
C ARG A 2 20.91 2.70 10.08
N GLU A 3 19.96 3.16 10.85
CA GLU A 3 19.31 2.41 11.93
C GLU A 3 18.61 1.13 11.46
N ASN A 4 18.21 1.04 10.21
CA ASN A 4 17.54 -0.13 9.61
C ASN A 4 18.52 -1.09 8.90
N ALA A 5 19.84 -0.88 9.00
CA ALA A 5 20.84 -1.68 8.28
C ALA A 5 20.77 -3.17 8.64
N ALA A 6 20.58 -3.49 9.91
CA ALA A 6 20.45 -4.88 10.38
C ALA A 6 19.19 -5.56 9.80
N LEU A 7 18.06 -4.85 9.79
CA LEU A 7 16.80 -5.32 9.20
C LEU A 7 16.98 -5.56 7.70
N PHE A 8 17.59 -4.62 6.99
CA PHE A 8 17.82 -4.73 5.56
C PHE A 8 18.71 -5.93 5.22
N SER A 9 19.78 -6.16 6.00
CA SER A 9 20.65 -7.33 5.83
C SER A 9 19.91 -8.64 6.07
N ALA A 10 19.04 -8.71 7.08
CA ALA A 10 18.22 -9.88 7.36
C ALA A 10 17.22 -10.14 6.22
N MET A 11 16.58 -9.12 5.69
CA MET A 11 15.68 -9.23 4.54
C MET A 11 16.41 -9.73 3.30
N LYS A 12 17.59 -9.21 2.98
CA LYS A 12 18.40 -9.68 1.84
C LYS A 12 18.81 -11.15 1.96
N LYS A 13 19.07 -11.60 3.19
CA LYS A 13 19.51 -12.99 3.45
C LYS A 13 18.37 -13.98 3.39
N ASN A 14 17.18 -13.62 3.89
CA ASN A 14 16.09 -14.56 4.13
C ASN A 14 14.88 -14.35 3.20
N HIS A 15 14.82 -13.22 2.49
CA HIS A 15 13.69 -12.83 1.65
C HIS A 15 14.17 -12.23 0.32
N LEU A 16 13.24 -11.87 -0.53
CA LEU A 16 13.49 -11.21 -1.80
C LEU A 16 13.38 -9.69 -1.64
N VAL A 17 14.42 -8.98 -2.06
CA VAL A 17 14.41 -7.51 -2.20
C VAL A 17 14.60 -7.19 -3.68
N ILE A 18 13.65 -6.49 -4.28
CA ILE A 18 13.67 -6.11 -5.70
C ILE A 18 13.65 -4.61 -5.90
N SER A 19 14.24 -4.15 -6.98
CA SER A 19 14.22 -2.74 -7.40
C SER A 19 14.31 -2.65 -8.90
N GLU A 20 13.66 -1.64 -9.49
CA GLU A 20 13.82 -1.28 -10.90
C GLU A 20 15.07 -0.46 -11.17
N TYR A 21 15.67 0.11 -10.13
CA TYR A 21 16.79 1.02 -10.27
C TYR A 21 18.13 0.28 -10.10
N PRO A 22 19.16 0.66 -10.87
CA PRO A 22 20.50 0.16 -10.67
C PRO A 22 20.99 0.39 -9.24
N TRP A 23 21.91 -0.46 -8.82
CA TRP A 23 22.54 -0.34 -7.51
C TRP A 23 23.17 1.06 -7.35
N GLN A 24 23.06 1.63 -6.17
CA GLN A 24 23.53 2.98 -5.81
C GLN A 24 22.77 4.14 -6.48
N THR A 25 21.65 3.92 -7.12
CA THR A 25 20.79 5.02 -7.60
C THR A 25 20.33 5.88 -6.43
N THR A 26 20.54 7.18 -6.51
CA THR A 26 20.08 8.13 -5.50
C THR A 26 18.55 8.22 -5.52
N PRO A 27 17.86 8.02 -4.39
CA PRO A 27 16.41 8.14 -4.32
C PRO A 27 15.95 9.58 -4.65
N LEU A 28 14.94 9.70 -5.51
CA LEU A 28 14.23 10.94 -5.81
C LEU A 28 12.79 10.87 -5.34
N PRO A 29 12.13 11.99 -4.97
CA PRO A 29 10.75 11.98 -4.52
C PRO A 29 9.77 11.29 -5.47
N GLY A 30 9.93 11.45 -6.78
CA GLY A 30 9.11 10.83 -7.80
C GLY A 30 9.26 9.30 -7.90
N HIS A 31 10.34 8.72 -7.38
CA HIS A 31 10.54 7.27 -7.36
C HIS A 31 9.53 6.54 -6.45
N PHE A 32 9.05 7.19 -5.39
CA PHE A 32 8.13 6.57 -4.42
C PHE A 32 6.75 6.29 -5.04
N PRO A 33 6.03 7.27 -5.62
CA PRO A 33 4.77 6.97 -6.28
C PRO A 33 4.96 6.03 -7.48
N TRP A 34 6.03 6.17 -8.26
CA TRP A 34 6.33 5.29 -9.39
C TRP A 34 6.52 3.83 -8.96
N ARG A 35 7.24 3.58 -7.85
CA ARG A 35 7.43 2.25 -7.28
C ARG A 35 6.11 1.60 -6.84
N ASN A 36 5.10 2.39 -6.43
CA ASN A 36 3.84 1.86 -5.90
C ASN A 36 3.10 0.97 -6.91
N ARG A 37 3.27 1.18 -8.21
CA ARG A 37 2.74 0.28 -9.25
C ARG A 37 3.28 -1.15 -9.12
N LEU A 38 4.53 -1.32 -8.69
CA LEU A 38 5.12 -2.66 -8.47
C LEU A 38 4.51 -3.34 -7.23
N ILE A 39 4.24 -2.56 -6.18
CA ILE A 39 3.56 -3.07 -4.99
C ILE A 39 2.17 -3.58 -5.38
N ALA A 40 1.39 -2.78 -6.11
CA ALA A 40 0.08 -3.15 -6.59
C ALA A 40 0.14 -4.39 -7.51
N ALA A 41 1.06 -4.42 -8.48
CA ALA A 41 1.21 -5.52 -9.43
C ALA A 41 1.62 -6.84 -8.78
N ALA A 42 2.36 -6.79 -7.68
CA ALA A 42 2.78 -7.99 -6.94
C ALA A 42 1.71 -8.50 -5.95
N ALA A 43 0.63 -7.75 -5.76
CA ALA A 43 -0.41 -8.09 -4.79
C ALA A 43 -1.56 -8.86 -5.45
N SER A 44 -2.12 -9.84 -4.74
CA SER A 44 -3.40 -10.46 -5.07
C SER A 44 -4.58 -9.60 -4.58
N VAL A 45 -4.33 -8.81 -3.54
CA VAL A 45 -5.29 -7.89 -2.93
C VAL A 45 -4.54 -6.75 -2.25
N VAL A 46 -5.11 -5.56 -2.25
CA VAL A 46 -4.60 -4.40 -1.50
C VAL A 46 -5.53 -4.11 -0.34
N VAL A 47 -4.98 -4.12 0.86
CA VAL A 47 -5.72 -3.78 2.09
C VAL A 47 -5.27 -2.42 2.58
N VAL A 48 -6.20 -1.48 2.67
CA VAL A 48 -5.97 -0.12 3.20
C VAL A 48 -6.48 -0.04 4.62
N THR A 49 -5.55 0.06 5.56
CA THR A 49 -5.89 0.13 7.00
C THR A 49 -6.23 1.55 7.43
N GLU A 50 -5.55 2.54 6.85
CA GLU A 50 -5.78 3.96 7.11
C GLU A 50 -5.27 4.79 5.92
N ALA A 51 -6.02 5.78 5.52
CA ALA A 51 -5.61 6.72 4.48
C ALA A 51 -6.24 8.10 4.67
N ARG A 52 -5.47 9.14 4.35
CA ARG A 52 -6.02 10.48 4.09
C ARG A 52 -6.47 10.54 2.64
N GLU A 53 -7.45 11.41 2.33
CA GLU A 53 -7.93 11.58 0.95
C GLU A 53 -6.83 11.91 -0.06
N LYS A 54 -5.83 12.69 0.38
CA LYS A 54 -4.67 13.08 -0.44
C LYS A 54 -3.41 12.53 0.20
N SER A 55 -3.17 11.23 0.07
CA SER A 55 -1.98 10.57 0.64
C SER A 55 -1.27 9.72 -0.41
N GLY A 56 -0.03 9.37 -0.10
CA GLY A 56 0.76 8.45 -0.93
C GLY A 56 0.09 7.07 -1.11
N THR A 57 -0.73 6.65 -0.15
CA THR A 57 -1.52 5.41 -0.22
C THR A 57 -2.47 5.40 -1.41
N MET A 58 -3.03 6.57 -1.77
CA MET A 58 -3.98 6.67 -2.89
C MET A 58 -3.32 6.33 -4.22
N TYR A 59 -2.04 6.64 -4.42
CA TYR A 59 -1.31 6.21 -5.62
C TYR A 59 -1.26 4.68 -5.74
N THR A 60 -1.05 3.96 -4.64
CA THR A 60 -1.07 2.49 -4.65
C THR A 60 -2.46 1.96 -4.96
N VAL A 61 -3.50 2.60 -4.43
CA VAL A 61 -4.90 2.24 -4.71
C VAL A 61 -5.23 2.46 -6.19
N ASP A 62 -4.87 3.61 -6.75
CA ASP A 62 -5.11 3.92 -8.16
C ASP A 62 -4.43 2.91 -9.09
N GLU A 63 -3.19 2.52 -8.77
CA GLU A 63 -2.47 1.48 -9.51
C GLU A 63 -3.16 0.11 -9.37
N ALA A 64 -3.59 -0.26 -8.16
CA ALA A 64 -4.32 -1.51 -7.93
C ALA A 64 -5.60 -1.57 -8.76
N LEU A 65 -6.38 -0.50 -8.78
CA LEU A 65 -7.61 -0.41 -9.57
C LEU A 65 -7.32 -0.50 -11.07
N SER A 66 -6.27 0.17 -11.57
CA SER A 66 -5.87 0.11 -12.97
C SER A 66 -5.47 -1.30 -13.41
N LEU A 67 -4.91 -2.08 -12.50
CA LEU A 67 -4.49 -3.48 -12.70
C LEU A 67 -5.59 -4.49 -12.37
N SER A 68 -6.80 -4.03 -12.01
CA SER A 68 -7.91 -4.88 -11.57
C SER A 68 -7.58 -5.71 -10.32
N VAL A 69 -6.67 -5.23 -9.47
CA VAL A 69 -6.37 -5.84 -8.17
C VAL A 69 -7.41 -5.37 -7.17
N PRO A 70 -8.09 -6.29 -6.46
CA PRO A 70 -9.13 -5.93 -5.50
C PRO A 70 -8.58 -5.05 -4.37
N VAL A 71 -9.37 -4.04 -3.98
CA VAL A 71 -9.04 -3.14 -2.86
C VAL A 71 -10.04 -3.33 -1.74
N TRP A 72 -9.56 -3.54 -0.53
CA TRP A 72 -10.35 -3.67 0.68
C TRP A 72 -9.89 -2.66 1.72
N CYS A 73 -10.83 -2.11 2.48
CA CYS A 73 -10.56 -1.03 3.43
C CYS A 73 -11.12 -1.33 4.81
N LEU A 74 -10.38 -0.94 5.85
CA LEU A 74 -10.93 -0.83 7.19
C LEU A 74 -11.76 0.46 7.28
N PRO A 75 -13.03 0.38 7.76
CA PRO A 75 -13.82 1.58 8.02
C PRO A 75 -13.13 2.45 9.07
N THR A 76 -13.20 3.74 8.88
CA THR A 76 -12.66 4.72 9.82
C THR A 76 -13.82 5.50 10.46
N ASP A 77 -13.66 5.86 11.72
CA ASP A 77 -14.62 6.76 12.39
C ASP A 77 -14.75 8.07 11.60
N PHE A 78 -15.96 8.41 11.17
CA PHE A 78 -16.24 9.60 10.39
C PHE A 78 -16.04 10.92 11.16
N SER A 79 -15.86 10.89 12.47
CA SER A 79 -15.44 12.06 13.25
C SER A 79 -14.00 12.47 12.94
N ARG A 80 -13.16 11.53 12.44
CA ARG A 80 -11.77 11.76 12.02
C ARG A 80 -11.70 12.27 10.57
N LYS A 81 -12.09 13.50 10.34
CA LYS A 81 -12.20 14.14 9.01
C LYS A 81 -10.94 14.07 8.15
N ASP A 82 -9.76 14.06 8.76
CA ASP A 82 -8.47 14.01 8.08
C ASP A 82 -8.04 12.57 7.68
N HIS A 83 -8.76 11.54 8.14
CA HIS A 83 -8.49 10.12 7.87
C HIS A 83 -9.64 9.40 7.16
N CYS A 84 -10.50 10.12 6.45
CA CYS A 84 -11.69 9.55 5.80
C CYS A 84 -11.44 8.88 4.43
N GLY A 85 -10.19 8.74 4.02
CA GLY A 85 -9.84 8.11 2.74
C GLY A 85 -10.39 6.71 2.57
N CYS A 86 -10.30 5.84 3.62
CA CYS A 86 -10.89 4.50 3.58
C CYS A 86 -12.40 4.52 3.36
N ASN A 87 -13.13 5.37 4.11
CA ASN A 87 -14.59 5.49 3.96
C ASN A 87 -14.98 5.96 2.56
N ARG A 88 -14.19 6.85 1.96
CA ARG A 88 -14.40 7.30 0.59
C ARG A 88 -14.18 6.19 -0.43
N LEU A 89 -13.12 5.39 -0.28
CA LEU A 89 -12.86 4.23 -1.12
C LEU A 89 -13.99 3.20 -1.02
N ILE A 90 -14.49 2.94 0.19
CA ILE A 90 -15.65 2.07 0.43
C ILE A 90 -16.88 2.62 -0.30
N HIS A 91 -17.16 3.90 -0.19
CA HIS A 91 -18.26 4.54 -0.91
C HIS A 91 -18.12 4.42 -2.44
N GLN A 92 -16.90 4.36 -2.96
CA GLN A 92 -16.59 4.16 -4.38
C GLN A 92 -16.61 2.70 -4.82
N GLY A 93 -16.84 1.75 -3.90
CA GLY A 93 -16.99 0.33 -4.21
C GLY A 93 -15.85 -0.57 -3.73
N ALA A 94 -14.90 -0.06 -2.95
CA ALA A 94 -13.92 -0.93 -2.30
C ALA A 94 -14.59 -1.86 -1.28
N GLY A 95 -14.04 -3.06 -1.11
CA GLY A 95 -14.52 -4.01 -0.11
C GLY A 95 -14.35 -3.49 1.32
N ILE A 96 -15.20 -3.93 2.21
CA ILE A 96 -15.14 -3.58 3.64
C ILE A 96 -14.55 -4.76 4.41
N LEU A 97 -13.50 -4.51 5.19
CA LEU A 97 -13.00 -5.46 6.18
C LEU A 97 -13.66 -5.20 7.53
N CYS A 98 -14.47 -6.17 7.98
CA CYS A 98 -15.17 -6.10 9.26
C CYS A 98 -14.43 -6.82 10.37
N ASP A 99 -13.58 -7.80 10.03
CA ASP A 99 -12.77 -8.56 10.97
C ASP A 99 -11.49 -9.11 10.33
N LEU A 100 -10.60 -9.63 11.17
CA LEU A 100 -9.31 -10.17 10.73
C LEU A 100 -9.42 -11.52 10.02
N GLN A 101 -10.50 -12.25 10.22
CA GLN A 101 -10.68 -13.55 9.56
C GLN A 101 -10.88 -13.37 8.07
N GLN A 102 -11.59 -12.33 7.65
CA GLN A 102 -11.78 -11.99 6.25
C GLN A 102 -10.43 -11.78 5.51
N VAL A 103 -9.40 -11.27 6.18
CA VAL A 103 -8.08 -11.09 5.56
C VAL A 103 -7.45 -12.43 5.15
N ARG A 104 -7.79 -13.53 5.85
CA ARG A 104 -7.29 -14.87 5.54
C ARG A 104 -8.05 -15.53 4.38
N GLU A 105 -9.23 -15.02 4.06
CA GLU A 105 -10.11 -15.54 3.02
C GLU A 105 -9.92 -14.80 1.68
N LEU A 106 -9.20 -13.67 1.69
CA LEU A 106 -8.84 -12.89 0.50
C LEU A 106 -7.68 -13.52 -0.25
#